data_7c451f430e9540fc1739b1d094a69d4e
#
_entry.id   7c451f430e9540fc1739b1d094a69d4e
#
_cell.length_a   1.000
_cell.length_b   1.000
_cell.length_c   1.000
_cell.angle_alpha   90.00
_cell.angle_beta   90.00
_cell.angle_gamma   90.00
#
_symmetry.space_group_name_H-M   'P 1'
#
loop_
_entity.id
_entity.type
_entity.pdbx_description
1 polymer ?
#
loop_
_entity_poly.entity_id
_entity_poly.type
_entity_poly.pdbx_seq_one_letter_code
_entity_poly.pdbx_strand_id
1 'polypeptide(L)'
;MVTPIPALYGSGKLESKYTLKAQAVERLMMSNENEEWDGSFRFRELSKNEKLRKLLSSILPPEQYSFSDEDRISYSFGKSSIEILAAKLGKITEPVEAVIFPDYATIEKLIRELDPKKYQIIPVGGASSVTGALSYSKGKVKIAVSTKNFKRVEFRENYVVLGSGYTGMEAEKILHEYGFTIGNFPESFEYSTLGGWVATKAIGQESNQYGGIENLIIGVKMIGSEGFYREEYVPRNSEGMDLKTLALGEEGKTGLITDVAFRLHKAPARRFFNSYFFRSYEEGIKQISRMKFYPSILRLSDEVETAISLDGEFDTPVKKLYEGYLKVTGARNGSMLIIVNNNVPPPEIPPKAISAGKSPAKQWIAGRYSRPALGNILWKRGMIPDTLETSTTWSNLYNVHKAVQQRFSDQIEKEQAKGIIMSHISHIYSSGACIYFTFVIWREDEQMRLLENVRDAIMRAFIENGCAVSHHHGPGRYLDKYIDEKIRSIRKRIYDPLFSED
;
A
#
# COMPACT_ATOMS: atom_id res chain seq x y z
N MET A 1 25.32 -5.88 15.77
CA MET A 1 25.18 -4.46 15.41
C MET A 1 23.72 -4.09 15.46
N VAL A 2 23.38 -3.00 16.15
CA VAL A 2 21.99 -2.48 16.19
C VAL A 2 21.93 -1.40 15.14
N THR A 3 21.20 -1.63 14.06
CA THR A 3 20.99 -0.64 13.01
C THR A 3 19.60 -0.03 13.22
N PRO A 4 19.47 1.29 13.47
CA PRO A 4 18.15 1.90 13.47
C PRO A 4 17.59 1.85 12.06
N ILE A 5 16.43 1.23 11.88
CA ILE A 5 15.71 1.33 10.63
C ILE A 5 15.12 2.74 10.55
N PRO A 6 15.25 3.45 9.40
CA PRO A 6 14.52 4.69 9.17
C PRO A 6 13.05 4.44 9.43
N ALA A 7 12.40 5.38 10.11
CA ALA A 7 11.02 5.31 10.60
C ALA A 7 10.13 4.36 9.77
N LEU A 8 9.57 3.34 10.39
CA LEU A 8 8.78 2.28 9.72
C LEU A 8 7.70 2.86 8.81
N TYR A 9 7.18 4.04 9.17
CA TYR A 9 6.19 4.79 8.41
C TYR A 9 6.40 6.30 8.66
N GLY A 10 6.75 7.06 7.65
CA GLY A 10 6.79 8.53 7.68
C GLY A 10 7.82 9.18 8.62
N SER A 11 8.07 10.45 8.45
CA SER A 11 8.99 11.22 9.29
C SER A 11 8.49 11.31 10.74
N GLY A 12 9.33 10.97 11.72
CA GLY A 12 9.04 10.91 13.16
C GLY A 12 8.53 12.17 13.87
N LYS A 13 8.06 13.17 13.12
CA LYS A 13 7.45 14.41 13.66
C LYS A 13 6.00 14.24 14.14
N LEU A 14 5.39 13.10 13.93
CA LEU A 14 3.96 12.85 14.22
C LEU A 14 3.69 12.17 15.57
N GLU A 15 4.68 11.62 16.24
CA GLU A 15 4.52 10.92 17.53
C GLU A 15 3.91 11.80 18.64
N SER A 16 4.04 13.13 18.56
CA SER A 16 3.57 14.06 19.59
C SER A 16 2.08 14.44 19.46
N LYS A 17 1.40 14.15 18.35
CA LYS A 17 0.03 14.60 18.09
C LYS A 17 -1.06 13.52 18.27
N TYR A 18 -0.73 12.25 18.30
CA TYR A 18 -1.71 11.18 18.38
C TYR A 18 -1.62 10.44 19.71
N THR A 19 -2.48 10.81 20.64
CA THR A 19 -2.82 9.98 21.79
C THR A 19 -3.96 9.06 21.35
N LEU A 20 -3.69 7.77 21.13
CA LEU A 20 -4.73 6.78 20.87
C LEU A 20 -5.59 6.62 22.12
N LYS A 21 -6.73 7.29 22.15
CA LYS A 21 -7.70 7.28 23.28
C LYS A 21 -8.95 6.47 22.98
N ALA A 22 -8.99 5.66 21.94
CA ALA A 22 -10.14 4.79 21.71
C ALA A 22 -10.23 3.75 22.82
N GLN A 23 -11.35 3.70 23.54
CA GLN A 23 -11.55 2.76 24.67
C GLN A 23 -11.24 1.30 24.30
N ALA A 24 -11.48 0.88 23.07
CA ALA A 24 -11.15 -0.45 22.59
C ALA A 24 -9.63 -0.65 22.45
N VAL A 25 -8.92 0.36 21.93
CA VAL A 25 -7.45 0.35 21.80
C VAL A 25 -6.82 0.55 23.18
N GLU A 26 -7.36 1.42 24.04
CA GLU A 26 -6.90 1.57 25.44
C GLU A 26 -7.02 0.26 26.23
N ARG A 27 -8.10 -0.51 26.05
CA ARG A 27 -8.24 -1.82 26.71
C ARG A 27 -7.22 -2.84 26.23
N LEU A 28 -6.85 -2.81 24.96
CA LEU A 28 -5.74 -3.60 24.41
C LEU A 28 -4.38 -3.11 24.96
N MET A 29 -4.23 -1.78 25.13
CA MET A 29 -3.01 -1.15 25.61
C MET A 29 -2.77 -1.33 27.11
N MET A 30 -3.83 -1.23 27.94
CA MET A 30 -3.73 -1.43 29.41
C MET A 30 -3.31 -2.86 29.82
N SER A 31 -3.38 -3.81 28.90
CA SER A 31 -2.95 -5.20 29.18
C SER A 31 -1.48 -5.45 28.89
N ASN A 32 -0.69 -4.45 28.45
CA ASN A 32 0.68 -4.60 27.97
C ASN A 32 1.63 -3.56 28.58
N GLU A 33 1.73 -3.52 29.90
CA GLU A 33 2.60 -2.56 30.59
C GLU A 33 4.11 -2.88 30.51
N ASN A 34 4.52 -4.02 29.95
CA ASN A 34 5.86 -4.57 30.24
C ASN A 34 6.87 -4.64 29.09
N GLU A 35 6.58 -4.27 27.85
CA GLU A 35 7.60 -4.27 26.77
C GLU A 35 7.45 -3.09 25.82
N GLU A 36 8.18 -2.00 26.08
CA GLU A 36 8.44 -1.00 25.05
C GLU A 36 9.55 -1.49 24.12
N TRP A 37 9.19 -1.76 22.85
CA TRP A 37 10.20 -1.98 21.81
C TRP A 37 10.82 -0.64 21.39
N ASP A 38 12.15 -0.57 21.45
CA ASP A 38 12.91 0.65 21.13
C ASP A 38 12.95 0.99 19.62
N GLY A 39 12.29 0.19 18.77
CA GLY A 39 12.32 0.35 17.31
C GLY A 39 13.58 -0.20 16.66
N SER A 40 14.48 -0.83 17.40
CA SER A 40 15.71 -1.40 16.85
C SER A 40 15.50 -2.83 16.36
N PHE A 41 16.24 -3.20 15.32
CA PHE A 41 16.30 -4.55 14.80
C PHE A 41 17.69 -5.12 14.98
N ARG A 42 17.78 -6.40 15.35
CA ARG A 42 19.05 -7.10 15.54
C ARG A 42 19.30 -8.00 14.33
N PHE A 43 20.39 -7.73 13.63
CA PHE A 43 20.85 -8.56 12.52
C PHE A 43 22.17 -9.24 12.90
N ARG A 44 22.39 -10.43 12.35
CA ARG A 44 23.71 -11.05 12.33
C ARG A 44 24.59 -10.31 11.33
N GLU A 45 25.91 -10.29 11.56
CA GLU A 45 26.85 -9.81 10.55
C GLU A 45 26.65 -10.58 9.26
N LEU A 46 26.50 -9.83 8.16
CA LEU A 46 26.20 -10.41 6.85
C LEU A 46 27.49 -10.85 6.15
N SER A 47 27.43 -11.98 5.46
CA SER A 47 28.54 -12.45 4.65
C SER A 47 28.90 -11.47 3.53
N LYS A 48 30.17 -11.37 3.17
CA LYS A 48 30.67 -10.53 2.09
C LYS A 48 30.88 -11.38 0.84
N ASN A 49 30.26 -11.00 -0.28
CA ASN A 49 30.42 -11.66 -1.56
C ASN A 49 31.50 -10.97 -2.39
N GLU A 50 32.75 -11.39 -2.20
CA GLU A 50 33.90 -10.77 -2.88
C GLU A 50 33.90 -10.99 -4.42
N LYS A 51 33.30 -12.07 -4.91
CA LYS A 51 33.16 -12.28 -6.35
C LYS A 51 32.21 -11.26 -6.96
N LEU A 52 31.05 -11.03 -6.32
CA LEU A 52 30.11 -10.02 -6.74
C LEU A 52 30.72 -8.62 -6.62
N ARG A 53 31.47 -8.33 -5.57
CA ARG A 53 32.16 -7.05 -5.40
C ARG A 53 33.13 -6.75 -6.54
N LYS A 54 33.97 -7.72 -6.93
CA LYS A 54 34.88 -7.60 -8.08
C LYS A 54 34.13 -7.37 -9.39
N LEU A 55 33.04 -8.08 -9.61
CA LEU A 55 32.20 -7.89 -10.79
C LEU A 55 31.61 -6.47 -10.82
N LEU A 56 30.95 -6.03 -9.76
CA LEU A 56 30.31 -4.71 -9.73
C LEU A 56 31.33 -3.58 -9.86
N SER A 57 32.51 -3.67 -9.24
CA SER A 57 33.55 -2.66 -9.35
C SER A 57 34.17 -2.54 -10.78
N SER A 58 34.03 -3.57 -11.63
CA SER A 58 34.44 -3.50 -13.03
C SER A 58 33.39 -2.88 -13.95
N ILE A 59 32.13 -2.81 -13.49
CA ILE A 59 30.98 -2.36 -14.29
C ILE A 59 30.56 -0.94 -13.90
N LEU A 60 30.53 -0.66 -12.59
CA LEU A 60 29.92 0.52 -11.99
C LEU A 60 30.94 1.37 -11.22
N PRO A 61 30.78 2.68 -11.20
CA PRO A 61 31.54 3.56 -10.31
C PRO A 61 31.17 3.29 -8.84
N PRO A 62 32.11 3.57 -7.88
CA PRO A 62 31.93 3.21 -6.47
C PRO A 62 30.66 3.76 -5.80
N GLU A 63 30.19 4.93 -6.22
CA GLU A 63 28.96 5.56 -5.70
C GLU A 63 27.66 4.90 -6.17
N GLN A 64 27.73 4.01 -7.13
CA GLN A 64 26.54 3.33 -7.69
C GLN A 64 26.32 1.92 -7.12
N TYR A 65 27.10 1.46 -6.14
CA TYR A 65 26.80 0.20 -5.46
C TYR A 65 27.19 0.26 -3.97
N SER A 66 26.52 -0.56 -3.17
CA SER A 66 26.79 -0.69 -1.75
C SER A 66 26.77 -2.13 -1.30
N PHE A 67 27.69 -2.47 -0.40
CA PHE A 67 27.75 -3.72 0.36
C PHE A 67 27.61 -3.49 1.86
N SER A 68 27.21 -2.28 2.27
CA SER A 68 26.94 -2.00 3.68
C SER A 68 25.78 -2.84 4.18
N ASP A 69 25.85 -3.31 5.40
CA ASP A 69 24.76 -4.10 6.00
C ASP A 69 23.49 -3.25 6.12
N GLU A 70 23.63 -1.94 6.38
CA GLU A 70 22.53 -1.00 6.45
C GLU A 70 21.73 -0.93 5.14
N ASP A 71 22.41 -0.72 4.01
CA ASP A 71 21.77 -0.67 2.70
C ASP A 71 21.16 -2.03 2.34
N ARG A 72 21.92 -3.11 2.51
CA ARG A 72 21.45 -4.46 2.19
C ARG A 72 20.17 -4.81 2.94
N ILE A 73 20.07 -4.45 4.21
CA ILE A 73 18.87 -4.65 5.02
C ILE A 73 17.74 -3.73 4.55
N SER A 74 18.02 -2.43 4.37
CA SER A 74 17.02 -1.43 4.01
C SER A 74 16.34 -1.71 2.66
N TYR A 75 17.06 -2.33 1.72
CA TYR A 75 16.58 -2.65 0.38
C TYR A 75 16.09 -4.11 0.21
N SER A 76 16.03 -4.89 1.30
CA SER A 76 15.59 -6.29 1.25
C SER A 76 14.13 -6.51 1.62
N PHE A 77 13.51 -5.54 2.31
CA PHE A 77 12.21 -5.74 2.93
C PHE A 77 11.24 -4.60 2.62
N GLY A 78 9.95 -4.96 2.53
CA GLY A 78 8.86 -4.01 2.48
C GLY A 78 8.41 -3.54 3.87
N LYS A 79 7.12 -3.27 3.99
CA LYS A 79 6.46 -2.79 5.22
C LYS A 79 5.33 -3.72 5.68
N SER A 80 5.35 -4.99 5.25
CA SER A 80 4.37 -5.96 5.73
C SER A 80 4.57 -6.27 7.21
N SER A 81 3.48 -6.52 7.92
CA SER A 81 3.54 -6.87 9.33
C SER A 81 4.30 -8.17 9.59
N ILE A 82 4.31 -9.10 8.63
CA ILE A 82 5.12 -10.31 8.68
C ILE A 82 6.62 -9.96 8.67
N GLU A 83 7.06 -9.07 7.76
CA GLU A 83 8.47 -8.66 7.66
C GLU A 83 8.90 -7.87 8.90
N ILE A 84 8.08 -6.94 9.37
CA ILE A 84 8.34 -6.16 10.58
C ILE A 84 8.46 -7.07 11.81
N LEU A 85 7.53 -8.01 11.96
CA LEU A 85 7.56 -8.97 13.08
C LEU A 85 8.76 -9.92 12.99
N ALA A 86 9.09 -10.40 11.79
CA ALA A 86 10.29 -11.21 11.58
C ALA A 86 11.57 -10.46 11.97
N ALA A 87 11.63 -9.17 11.61
CA ALA A 87 12.74 -8.30 11.99
C ALA A 87 12.82 -8.09 13.52
N LYS A 88 11.68 -7.79 14.16
CA LYS A 88 11.57 -7.65 15.62
C LYS A 88 12.03 -8.92 16.35
N LEU A 89 11.68 -10.09 15.84
CA LEU A 89 12.03 -11.38 16.42
C LEU A 89 13.45 -11.86 16.04
N GLY A 90 14.22 -11.09 15.26
CA GLY A 90 15.54 -11.51 14.77
C GLY A 90 15.51 -12.71 13.82
N LYS A 91 14.36 -12.96 13.17
CA LYS A 91 14.11 -14.09 12.26
C LYS A 91 14.24 -13.72 10.78
N ILE A 92 14.79 -12.56 10.47
CA ILE A 92 15.07 -12.19 9.07
C ILE A 92 16.20 -13.06 8.54
N THR A 93 15.94 -13.72 7.43
CA THR A 93 16.91 -14.56 6.73
C THR A 93 17.16 -13.98 5.33
N GLU A 94 18.44 -13.90 4.98
CA GLU A 94 18.89 -13.67 3.60
C GLU A 94 18.52 -12.29 2.99
N PRO A 95 19.08 -11.18 3.51
CA PRO A 95 19.03 -9.91 2.79
C PRO A 95 19.77 -10.01 1.46
N VAL A 96 19.54 -9.04 0.57
CA VAL A 96 20.27 -8.96 -0.71
C VAL A 96 21.78 -8.88 -0.50
N GLU A 97 22.55 -9.41 -1.46
CA GLU A 97 24.00 -9.44 -1.39
C GLU A 97 24.65 -8.08 -1.68
N ALA A 98 23.98 -7.24 -2.47
CA ALA A 98 24.40 -5.87 -2.79
C ALA A 98 23.20 -5.01 -3.14
N VAL A 99 23.36 -3.70 -3.01
CA VAL A 99 22.42 -2.70 -3.51
C VAL A 99 23.09 -1.89 -4.60
N ILE A 100 22.39 -1.68 -5.71
CA ILE A 100 22.88 -0.90 -6.84
C ILE A 100 21.99 0.31 -7.07
N PHE A 101 22.62 1.44 -7.38
CA PHE A 101 21.99 2.74 -7.63
C PHE A 101 22.33 3.23 -9.05
N PRO A 102 21.93 2.51 -10.09
CA PRO A 102 22.31 2.83 -11.45
C PRO A 102 21.60 4.08 -11.93
N ASP A 103 22.17 4.69 -12.96
CA ASP A 103 21.51 5.69 -13.78
C ASP A 103 21.17 5.12 -15.17
N TYR A 104 20.65 5.97 -16.07
CA TYR A 104 20.28 5.58 -17.43
C TYR A 104 21.47 5.11 -18.28
N ALA A 105 22.70 5.53 -17.97
CA ALA A 105 23.89 5.16 -18.72
C ALA A 105 24.47 3.81 -18.28
N THR A 106 24.31 3.47 -17.01
CA THR A 106 24.97 2.29 -16.42
C THR A 106 24.05 1.07 -16.32
N ILE A 107 22.74 1.26 -16.29
CA ILE A 107 21.79 0.15 -16.11
C ILE A 107 21.87 -0.90 -17.24
N GLU A 108 21.99 -0.48 -18.49
CA GLU A 108 22.08 -1.41 -19.63
C GLU A 108 23.35 -2.24 -19.58
N LYS A 109 24.49 -1.62 -19.23
CA LYS A 109 25.74 -2.33 -19.04
C LYS A 109 25.65 -3.35 -17.92
N LEU A 110 25.05 -2.97 -16.78
CA LEU A 110 24.82 -3.87 -15.68
C LEU A 110 24.01 -5.12 -16.09
N ILE A 111 22.88 -4.92 -16.78
CA ILE A 111 22.00 -6.01 -17.20
C ILE A 111 22.73 -7.00 -18.11
N ARG A 112 23.52 -6.51 -19.06
CA ARG A 112 24.28 -7.36 -20.00
C ARG A 112 25.35 -8.23 -19.35
N GLU A 113 25.94 -7.79 -18.24
CA GLU A 113 27.03 -8.49 -17.55
C GLU A 113 26.53 -9.48 -16.48
N LEU A 114 25.24 -9.44 -16.11
CA LEU A 114 24.68 -10.33 -15.12
C LEU A 114 24.13 -11.63 -15.74
N ASP A 115 24.72 -12.76 -15.37
CA ASP A 115 24.24 -14.09 -15.77
C ASP A 115 22.90 -14.41 -15.05
N PRO A 116 21.77 -14.53 -15.77
CA PRO A 116 20.46 -14.78 -15.16
C PRO A 116 20.36 -16.15 -14.46
N LYS A 117 21.29 -17.07 -14.71
CA LYS A 117 21.35 -18.34 -13.97
C LYS A 117 21.95 -18.20 -12.57
N LYS A 118 22.73 -17.14 -12.33
CA LYS A 118 23.46 -16.91 -11.07
C LYS A 118 22.87 -15.78 -10.26
N TYR A 119 22.38 -14.75 -10.92
CA TYR A 119 21.95 -13.50 -10.30
C TYR A 119 20.46 -13.28 -10.48
N GLN A 120 19.87 -12.62 -9.50
CA GLN A 120 18.51 -12.11 -9.57
C GLN A 120 18.49 -10.64 -9.20
N ILE A 121 17.94 -9.82 -10.08
CA ILE A 121 17.67 -8.40 -9.82
C ILE A 121 16.31 -8.27 -9.13
N ILE A 122 16.30 -7.46 -8.08
CA ILE A 122 15.12 -7.07 -7.35
C ILE A 122 14.94 -5.56 -7.52
N PRO A 123 14.01 -5.10 -8.35
CA PRO A 123 13.73 -3.68 -8.48
C PRO A 123 13.15 -3.13 -7.16
N VAL A 124 13.74 -2.04 -6.66
CA VAL A 124 13.30 -1.41 -5.41
C VAL A 124 13.04 0.08 -5.63
N GLY A 125 11.79 0.49 -5.44
CA GLY A 125 11.39 1.89 -5.37
C GLY A 125 11.40 2.41 -3.93
N GLY A 126 10.24 2.73 -3.38
CA GLY A 126 10.08 3.21 -2.00
C GLY A 126 10.03 2.11 -0.92
N ALA A 127 10.18 0.84 -1.28
CA ALA A 127 10.07 -0.32 -0.37
C ALA A 127 8.81 -0.29 0.51
N SER A 128 7.68 0.16 -0.05
CA SER A 128 6.42 0.37 0.67
C SER A 128 5.44 -0.81 0.60
N SER A 129 5.80 -1.90 -0.08
CA SER A 129 4.94 -3.09 -0.19
C SER A 129 4.60 -3.67 1.18
N VAL A 130 3.32 -4.04 1.35
CA VAL A 130 2.79 -4.66 2.58
C VAL A 130 2.43 -6.14 2.37
N THR A 131 2.79 -6.72 1.22
CA THR A 131 2.47 -8.10 0.84
C THR A 131 3.70 -8.98 0.62
N GLY A 132 4.91 -8.46 0.93
CA GLY A 132 6.16 -9.18 0.75
C GLY A 132 6.66 -9.23 -0.69
N ALA A 133 6.41 -8.17 -1.49
CA ALA A 133 6.89 -8.11 -2.87
C ALA A 133 8.42 -8.09 -3.01
N LEU A 134 9.14 -7.71 -1.95
CA LEU A 134 10.61 -7.73 -1.88
C LEU A 134 11.16 -8.99 -1.18
N SER A 135 10.30 -9.92 -0.77
CA SER A 135 10.70 -11.17 -0.12
C SER A 135 10.88 -12.27 -1.16
N TYR A 136 12.06 -12.88 -1.22
CA TYR A 136 12.45 -13.88 -2.22
C TYR A 136 12.88 -15.19 -1.58
N SER A 137 12.72 -16.29 -2.31
CA SER A 137 13.15 -17.61 -1.87
C SER A 137 14.67 -17.82 -2.06
N LYS A 138 15.19 -18.92 -1.58
CA LYS A 138 16.60 -19.34 -1.75
C LYS A 138 16.90 -19.70 -3.21
N GLY A 139 18.08 -19.38 -3.68
CA GLY A 139 18.50 -19.75 -5.03
C GLY A 139 19.62 -18.86 -5.55
N LYS A 140 19.29 -17.94 -6.45
CA LYS A 140 20.24 -17.03 -7.06
C LYS A 140 20.82 -16.00 -6.08
N VAL A 141 21.96 -15.42 -6.41
CA VAL A 141 22.53 -14.26 -5.72
C VAL A 141 21.65 -13.05 -5.98
N LYS A 142 21.07 -12.47 -4.94
CA LYS A 142 20.09 -11.38 -5.02
C LYS A 142 20.75 -10.02 -4.98
N ILE A 143 20.37 -9.17 -5.88
CA ILE A 143 20.88 -7.80 -6.02
C ILE A 143 19.70 -6.85 -6.07
N ALA A 144 19.58 -5.96 -5.08
CA ALA A 144 18.59 -4.90 -5.14
C ALA A 144 19.04 -3.81 -6.10
N VAL A 145 18.15 -3.38 -7.00
CA VAL A 145 18.39 -2.26 -7.90
C VAL A 145 17.42 -1.14 -7.58
N SER A 146 17.95 -0.07 -6.99
CA SER A 146 17.19 1.11 -6.62
C SER A 146 16.85 1.98 -7.82
N THR A 147 15.61 2.38 -7.93
CA THR A 147 15.14 3.30 -9.00
C THR A 147 15.43 4.76 -8.71
N LYS A 148 16.02 5.12 -7.56
CA LYS A 148 16.14 6.50 -7.07
C LYS A 148 16.78 7.49 -8.05
N ASN A 149 17.68 7.03 -8.92
CA ASN A 149 18.39 7.88 -9.88
C ASN A 149 17.66 8.04 -11.24
N PHE A 150 16.56 7.33 -11.44
CA PHE A 150 15.74 7.54 -12.64
C PHE A 150 14.82 8.75 -12.42
N LYS A 151 15.33 9.95 -12.76
CA LYS A 151 14.72 11.25 -12.46
C LYS A 151 14.53 12.12 -13.72
N ARG A 152 14.10 11.50 -14.83
CA ARG A 152 13.73 12.23 -16.05
C ARG A 152 12.44 13.02 -15.84
N VAL A 153 12.35 14.20 -16.44
CA VAL A 153 11.11 14.97 -16.60
C VAL A 153 11.04 15.45 -18.05
N GLU A 154 10.00 15.04 -18.76
CA GLU A 154 9.82 15.42 -20.17
C GLU A 154 8.33 15.70 -20.42
N PHE A 155 7.97 16.97 -20.50
CA PHE A 155 6.62 17.40 -20.87
C PHE A 155 6.39 17.25 -22.37
N ARG A 156 5.25 16.71 -22.71
CA ARG A 156 4.69 16.65 -24.06
C ARG A 156 3.35 17.38 -24.08
N GLU A 157 2.73 17.46 -25.25
CA GLU A 157 1.52 18.25 -25.47
C GLU A 157 0.39 17.92 -24.47
N ASN A 158 0.11 16.62 -24.23
CA ASN A 158 -1.00 16.15 -23.39
C ASN A 158 -0.58 15.10 -22.33
N TYR A 159 0.71 14.86 -22.17
CA TYR A 159 1.24 13.91 -21.19
C TYR A 159 2.64 14.32 -20.71
N VAL A 160 3.11 13.68 -19.68
CA VAL A 160 4.45 13.86 -19.14
C VAL A 160 5.13 12.50 -19.00
N VAL A 161 6.40 12.41 -19.35
CA VAL A 161 7.25 11.26 -19.04
C VAL A 161 8.06 11.59 -17.80
N LEU A 162 7.89 10.79 -16.76
CA LEU A 162 8.59 10.92 -15.49
C LEU A 162 9.42 9.69 -15.21
N GLY A 163 10.63 9.86 -14.70
CA GLY A 163 11.48 8.78 -14.24
C GLY A 163 10.81 8.00 -13.10
N SER A 164 10.95 6.69 -13.13
CA SER A 164 10.28 5.76 -12.20
C SER A 164 10.68 5.96 -10.73
N GLY A 165 11.81 6.60 -10.47
CA GLY A 165 12.34 6.87 -9.13
C GLY A 165 11.75 8.11 -8.43
N TYR A 166 10.95 8.92 -9.09
CA TYR A 166 10.22 9.97 -8.40
C TYR A 166 9.23 9.40 -7.41
N THR A 167 9.17 9.96 -6.20
CA THR A 167 8.05 9.72 -5.28
C THR A 167 6.80 10.45 -5.76
N GLY A 168 5.63 10.04 -5.26
CA GLY A 168 4.39 10.73 -5.59
C GLY A 168 4.44 12.21 -5.22
N MET A 169 4.98 12.53 -4.04
CA MET A 169 5.12 13.91 -3.56
C MET A 169 6.04 14.75 -4.46
N GLU A 170 7.19 14.20 -4.87
CA GLU A 170 8.11 14.90 -5.78
C GLU A 170 7.45 15.16 -7.14
N ALA A 171 6.78 14.14 -7.69
CA ALA A 171 6.11 14.24 -9.00
C ALA A 171 4.97 15.27 -8.98
N GLU A 172 4.10 15.22 -7.98
CA GLU A 172 3.01 16.19 -7.85
C GLU A 172 3.51 17.62 -7.63
N LYS A 173 4.60 17.81 -6.87
CA LYS A 173 5.23 19.13 -6.72
C LYS A 173 5.66 19.72 -8.06
N ILE A 174 6.31 18.92 -8.91
CA ILE A 174 6.72 19.34 -10.27
C ILE A 174 5.50 19.69 -11.10
N LEU A 175 4.46 18.84 -11.11
CA LEU A 175 3.28 19.03 -11.94
C LEU A 175 2.42 20.21 -11.50
N HIS A 176 2.31 20.45 -10.20
CA HIS A 176 1.53 21.57 -9.66
C HIS A 176 2.10 22.94 -10.08
N GLU A 177 3.41 23.07 -10.31
CA GLU A 177 4.01 24.30 -10.86
C GLU A 177 3.46 24.65 -12.24
N TYR A 178 2.96 23.65 -12.98
CA TYR A 178 2.34 23.80 -14.29
C TYR A 178 0.80 23.70 -14.26
N GLY A 179 0.20 23.61 -13.08
CA GLY A 179 -1.25 23.49 -12.90
C GLY A 179 -1.83 22.10 -13.19
N PHE A 180 -1.00 21.07 -13.15
CA PHE A 180 -1.38 19.67 -13.41
C PHE A 180 -1.24 18.78 -12.19
N THR A 181 -1.83 17.59 -12.28
CA THR A 181 -1.74 16.47 -11.31
C THR A 181 -1.78 15.13 -12.06
N ILE A 182 -1.15 14.10 -11.51
CA ILE A 182 -1.35 12.72 -11.93
C ILE A 182 -2.71 12.22 -11.42
N GLY A 183 -3.11 12.61 -10.22
CA GLY A 183 -4.35 12.17 -9.59
C GLY A 183 -4.25 10.84 -8.83
N ASN A 184 -3.06 10.27 -8.67
CA ASN A 184 -2.83 9.05 -7.89
C ASN A 184 -2.26 9.38 -6.51
N PHE A 185 -3.06 9.21 -5.45
CA PHE A 185 -2.69 9.57 -4.08
C PHE A 185 -2.82 8.35 -3.14
N PRO A 186 -1.95 7.32 -3.23
CA PRO A 186 -1.95 6.22 -2.27
C PRO A 186 -1.54 6.71 -0.88
N GLU A 187 -1.81 5.93 0.18
CA GLU A 187 -1.40 6.29 1.55
C GLU A 187 0.12 6.41 1.69
N SER A 188 0.87 5.65 0.90
CA SER A 188 2.33 5.69 0.83
C SER A 188 2.90 6.82 -0.04
N PHE A 189 2.11 7.81 -0.43
CA PHE A 189 2.39 8.89 -1.39
C PHE A 189 3.75 9.59 -1.18
N GLU A 190 4.13 9.82 0.07
CA GLU A 190 5.34 10.56 0.41
C GLU A 190 6.63 9.79 0.07
N TYR A 191 6.58 8.45 0.02
CA TYR A 191 7.76 7.60 -0.14
C TYR A 191 7.63 6.52 -1.22
N SER A 192 6.43 6.16 -1.66
CA SER A 192 6.26 5.25 -2.78
C SER A 192 6.60 5.92 -4.11
N THR A 193 7.21 5.18 -5.03
CA THR A 193 7.71 5.70 -6.30
C THR A 193 6.77 5.40 -7.46
N LEU A 194 6.88 6.20 -8.53
CA LEU A 194 6.05 6.05 -9.73
C LEU A 194 6.20 4.66 -10.38
N GLY A 195 7.42 4.15 -10.46
CA GLY A 195 7.66 2.78 -10.96
C GLY A 195 7.05 1.72 -10.05
N GLY A 196 7.12 1.92 -8.72
CA GLY A 196 6.46 1.07 -7.73
C GLY A 196 4.94 1.06 -7.88
N TRP A 197 4.32 2.21 -8.19
CA TRP A 197 2.87 2.27 -8.43
C TRP A 197 2.44 1.39 -9.61
N VAL A 198 3.20 1.43 -10.70
CA VAL A 198 2.93 0.56 -11.87
C VAL A 198 3.16 -0.91 -11.50
N ALA A 199 4.31 -1.22 -10.91
CA ALA A 199 4.70 -2.59 -10.56
C ALA A 199 3.72 -3.28 -9.60
N THR A 200 3.08 -2.54 -8.68
CA THR A 200 2.08 -3.09 -7.75
C THR A 200 0.63 -2.85 -8.18
N LYS A 201 0.42 -2.19 -9.33
CA LYS A 201 -0.92 -1.77 -9.79
C LYS A 201 -1.66 -0.95 -8.72
N ALA A 202 -0.92 0.00 -8.12
CA ALA A 202 -1.40 0.82 -7.02
C ALA A 202 -2.60 1.69 -7.40
N ILE A 203 -3.45 1.97 -6.42
CA ILE A 203 -4.59 2.86 -6.60
C ILE A 203 -4.58 3.98 -5.55
N GLY A 204 -4.89 5.19 -5.97
CA GLY A 204 -4.94 6.36 -5.11
C GLY A 204 -6.33 6.63 -4.55
N GLN A 205 -6.37 7.38 -3.45
CA GLN A 205 -7.62 7.71 -2.74
C GLN A 205 -8.63 8.51 -3.59
N GLU A 206 -8.16 9.17 -4.67
CA GLU A 206 -9.00 9.93 -5.61
C GLU A 206 -9.36 9.13 -6.88
N SER A 207 -9.24 7.79 -6.83
CA SER A 207 -9.47 6.90 -7.97
C SER A 207 -10.89 6.89 -8.51
N ASN A 208 -11.87 7.28 -7.72
CA ASN A 208 -13.25 7.40 -8.21
C ASN A 208 -13.37 8.48 -9.31
N GLN A 209 -12.49 9.49 -9.29
CA GLN A 209 -12.41 10.53 -10.30
C GLN A 209 -11.41 10.20 -11.40
N TYR A 210 -10.20 9.76 -11.02
CA TYR A 210 -9.07 9.65 -11.94
C TYR A 210 -8.82 8.22 -12.45
N GLY A 211 -9.37 7.22 -11.77
CA GLY A 211 -9.09 5.80 -12.03
C GLY A 211 -7.89 5.27 -11.25
N GLY A 212 -7.55 4.01 -11.45
CA GLY A 212 -6.32 3.40 -10.97
C GLY A 212 -5.13 3.73 -11.85
N ILE A 213 -3.93 3.30 -11.44
CA ILE A 213 -2.69 3.57 -12.20
C ILE A 213 -2.78 3.10 -13.66
N GLU A 214 -3.49 2.02 -13.94
CA GLU A 214 -3.72 1.48 -15.29
C GLU A 214 -4.49 2.44 -16.21
N ASN A 215 -5.30 3.34 -15.64
CA ASN A 215 -6.03 4.36 -16.39
C ASN A 215 -5.23 5.66 -16.56
N LEU A 216 -4.26 5.90 -15.67
CA LEU A 216 -3.49 7.13 -15.59
C LEU A 216 -2.25 7.11 -16.50
N ILE A 217 -1.70 5.92 -16.76
CA ILE A 217 -0.51 5.78 -17.60
C ILE A 217 -0.88 5.60 -19.08
N ILE A 218 -0.04 6.16 -19.95
CA ILE A 218 -0.09 5.93 -21.39
C ILE A 218 0.81 4.73 -21.73
N GLY A 219 2.01 4.69 -21.15
CA GLY A 219 2.99 3.65 -21.37
C GLY A 219 4.12 3.69 -20.37
N VAL A 220 5.04 2.75 -20.50
CA VAL A 220 6.23 2.62 -19.65
C VAL A 220 7.47 2.37 -20.52
N LYS A 221 8.64 2.72 -19.99
CA LYS A 221 9.92 2.25 -20.49
C LYS A 221 10.50 1.27 -19.49
N MET A 222 10.91 0.11 -19.97
CA MET A 222 11.47 -0.96 -19.14
C MET A 222 12.77 -1.46 -19.72
N ILE A 223 13.58 -2.11 -18.87
CA ILE A 223 14.71 -2.92 -19.27
C ILE A 223 14.58 -4.32 -18.65
N GLY A 224 14.76 -5.34 -19.48
CA GLY A 224 14.84 -6.74 -19.09
C GLY A 224 16.18 -7.35 -19.46
N SER A 225 16.34 -8.66 -19.32
CA SER A 225 17.56 -9.41 -19.65
C SER A 225 18.02 -9.23 -21.10
N GLU A 226 17.10 -8.99 -22.05
CA GLU A 226 17.37 -8.75 -23.46
C GLU A 226 17.66 -7.26 -23.79
N GLY A 227 17.68 -6.37 -22.78
CA GLY A 227 17.88 -4.93 -22.95
C GLY A 227 16.61 -4.10 -22.82
N PHE A 228 16.64 -2.89 -23.40
CA PHE A 228 15.47 -1.99 -23.33
C PHE A 228 14.34 -2.45 -24.25
N TYR A 229 13.14 -2.54 -23.68
CA TYR A 229 11.91 -2.66 -24.45
C TYR A 229 11.48 -1.28 -24.95
N ARG A 230 11.14 -1.21 -26.24
CA ARG A 230 10.55 -0.03 -26.84
C ARG A 230 9.04 -0.04 -26.68
N GLU A 231 8.47 1.08 -26.29
CA GLU A 231 7.04 1.34 -26.36
C GLU A 231 6.81 2.73 -26.97
N GLU A 232 5.90 2.81 -27.93
CA GLU A 232 5.44 4.09 -28.47
C GLU A 232 4.36 4.64 -27.50
N TYR A 233 4.53 5.89 -27.07
CA TYR A 233 3.55 6.55 -26.19
C TYR A 233 2.37 7.07 -27.02
N VAL A 234 1.58 6.15 -27.54
CA VAL A 234 0.39 6.43 -28.36
C VAL A 234 -0.89 6.25 -27.54
N PRO A 235 -1.99 6.94 -27.89
CA PRO A 235 -3.24 6.82 -27.14
C PRO A 235 -3.80 5.39 -27.06
N ARG A 236 -3.56 4.60 -28.10
CA ARG A 236 -4.00 3.20 -28.22
C ARG A 236 -3.28 2.51 -29.39
N ASN A 237 -2.91 1.24 -29.20
CA ASN A 237 -2.52 0.33 -30.27
C ASN A 237 -3.38 -0.95 -30.25
N SER A 238 -3.24 -1.80 -31.27
CA SER A 238 -3.94 -3.10 -31.38
C SER A 238 -2.96 -4.20 -31.77
N GLU A 239 -1.71 -4.10 -31.32
CA GLU A 239 -0.57 -4.96 -31.67
C GLU A 239 -0.42 -6.17 -30.74
N GLY A 240 -1.42 -6.46 -29.92
CA GLY A 240 -1.40 -7.49 -28.90
C GLY A 240 -1.27 -6.92 -27.50
N MET A 241 -0.51 -7.58 -26.65
CA MET A 241 -0.27 -7.13 -25.26
C MET A 241 0.76 -5.99 -25.31
N ASP A 242 0.34 -4.81 -24.82
CA ASP A 242 1.26 -3.67 -24.70
C ASP A 242 2.21 -3.81 -23.50
N LEU A 243 3.32 -3.10 -23.53
CA LEU A 243 4.37 -3.17 -22.53
C LEU A 243 3.87 -2.73 -21.13
N LYS A 244 2.98 -1.74 -21.07
CA LYS A 244 2.40 -1.32 -19.78
C LYS A 244 1.61 -2.45 -19.14
N THR A 245 0.91 -3.28 -19.92
CA THR A 245 0.17 -4.44 -19.39
C THR A 245 1.12 -5.50 -18.83
N LEU A 246 2.30 -5.69 -19.43
CA LEU A 246 3.35 -6.56 -18.90
C LEU A 246 3.95 -6.04 -17.59
N ALA A 247 3.95 -4.72 -17.38
CA ALA A 247 4.53 -4.10 -16.18
C ALA A 247 3.55 -4.03 -15.01
N LEU A 248 2.24 -3.89 -15.32
CA LEU A 248 1.19 -3.61 -14.33
C LEU A 248 0.92 -4.80 -13.41
N GLY A 249 1.27 -4.64 -12.12
CA GLY A 249 0.95 -5.60 -11.07
C GLY A 249 1.87 -6.83 -11.01
N GLU A 250 2.95 -6.87 -11.81
CA GLU A 250 3.91 -7.99 -11.84
C GLU A 250 5.10 -7.80 -10.89
N GLU A 251 5.07 -6.72 -10.08
CA GLU A 251 6.01 -6.49 -8.95
C GLU A 251 7.48 -6.52 -9.36
N GLY A 252 7.77 -6.06 -10.60
CA GLY A 252 9.12 -6.01 -11.16
C GLY A 252 9.65 -7.34 -11.71
N LYS A 253 8.86 -8.41 -11.74
CA LYS A 253 9.29 -9.73 -12.24
C LYS A 253 9.43 -9.81 -13.78
N THR A 254 8.86 -8.85 -14.48
CA THR A 254 8.94 -8.74 -15.95
C THR A 254 10.05 -7.79 -16.43
N GLY A 255 10.76 -7.13 -15.51
CA GLY A 255 11.84 -6.18 -15.79
C GLY A 255 11.80 -4.95 -14.89
N LEU A 256 12.80 -4.08 -15.05
CA LEU A 256 12.93 -2.82 -14.31
C LEU A 256 12.27 -1.68 -15.09
N ILE A 257 11.29 -1.03 -14.51
CA ILE A 257 10.66 0.18 -15.05
C ILE A 257 11.62 1.35 -14.84
N THR A 258 11.99 2.07 -15.89
CA THR A 258 12.86 3.25 -15.83
C THR A 258 12.09 4.56 -15.95
N ASP A 259 11.04 4.58 -16.77
CA ASP A 259 10.20 5.77 -16.99
C ASP A 259 8.73 5.38 -17.12
N VAL A 260 7.85 6.32 -16.78
CA VAL A 260 6.39 6.18 -16.88
C VAL A 260 5.83 7.40 -17.57
N ALA A 261 5.01 7.20 -18.59
CA ALA A 261 4.28 8.26 -19.29
C ALA A 261 2.88 8.40 -18.70
N PHE A 262 2.59 9.56 -18.10
CA PHE A 262 1.33 9.86 -17.43
C PHE A 262 0.45 10.81 -18.24
N ARG A 263 -0.85 10.53 -18.25
CA ARG A 263 -1.85 11.52 -18.67
C ARG A 263 -1.83 12.69 -17.69
N LEU A 264 -1.98 13.92 -18.22
CA LEU A 264 -2.06 15.12 -17.41
C LEU A 264 -3.54 15.45 -17.12
N HIS A 265 -3.84 15.61 -15.85
CA HIS A 265 -5.12 16.16 -15.38
C HIS A 265 -4.89 17.57 -14.84
N LYS A 266 -5.87 18.46 -15.02
CA LYS A 266 -5.82 19.78 -14.37
C LYS A 266 -5.92 19.60 -12.86
N ALA A 267 -5.01 20.23 -12.12
CA ALA A 267 -5.06 20.24 -10.66
C ALA A 267 -6.38 20.88 -10.17
N PRO A 268 -7.03 20.32 -9.13
CA PRO A 268 -8.29 20.87 -8.65
C PRO A 268 -8.08 22.24 -8.01
N ALA A 269 -8.82 23.24 -8.49
CA ALA A 269 -8.79 24.60 -7.92
C ALA A 269 -9.55 24.68 -6.58
N ARG A 270 -10.49 23.77 -6.33
CA ARG A 270 -11.41 23.82 -5.19
C ARG A 270 -11.78 22.43 -4.73
N ARG A 271 -11.95 22.25 -3.39
CA ARG A 271 -12.47 21.00 -2.81
C ARG A 271 -13.72 21.27 -1.97
N PHE A 272 -14.70 20.38 -2.10
CA PHE A 272 -15.94 20.40 -1.35
C PHE A 272 -15.93 19.18 -0.41
N PHE A 273 -16.28 19.40 0.85
CA PHE A 273 -16.19 18.41 1.93
C PHE A 273 -17.58 18.18 2.53
N ASN A 274 -17.97 16.94 2.65
CA ASN A 274 -19.20 16.55 3.31
C ASN A 274 -18.96 15.27 4.11
N SER A 275 -19.63 15.15 5.24
CA SER A 275 -19.60 13.96 6.07
C SER A 275 -21.01 13.63 6.53
N TYR A 276 -21.28 12.36 6.65
CA TYR A 276 -22.61 11.85 7.03
C TYR A 276 -22.46 10.67 7.96
N PHE A 277 -23.53 10.39 8.75
CA PHE A 277 -23.70 9.14 9.47
C PHE A 277 -24.87 8.34 8.90
N PHE A 278 -24.75 7.04 8.95
CA PHE A 278 -25.84 6.07 8.79
C PHE A 278 -26.02 5.33 10.11
N ARG A 279 -27.22 4.77 10.35
CA ARG A 279 -27.49 4.01 11.56
C ARG A 279 -26.75 2.68 11.63
N SER A 280 -26.36 2.13 10.47
CA SER A 280 -25.54 0.93 10.35
C SER A 280 -24.68 0.95 9.09
N TYR A 281 -23.64 0.13 9.07
CA TYR A 281 -22.80 -0.07 7.89
C TYR A 281 -23.56 -0.64 6.70
N GLU A 282 -24.49 -1.59 6.98
CA GLU A 282 -25.37 -2.16 5.95
C GLU A 282 -26.23 -1.08 5.27
N GLU A 283 -26.82 -0.17 6.07
CA GLU A 283 -27.58 0.96 5.52
C GLU A 283 -26.69 1.85 4.65
N GLY A 284 -25.49 2.17 5.14
CA GLY A 284 -24.50 2.94 4.38
C GLY A 284 -24.15 2.30 3.03
N ILE A 285 -23.81 1.01 3.02
CA ILE A 285 -23.52 0.25 1.79
C ILE A 285 -24.70 0.33 0.81
N LYS A 286 -25.92 0.08 1.29
CA LYS A 286 -27.14 0.13 0.46
C LYS A 286 -27.39 1.51 -0.13
N GLN A 287 -27.02 2.59 0.56
CA GLN A 287 -27.22 3.95 0.05
C GLN A 287 -26.14 4.33 -0.97
N ILE A 288 -24.86 4.04 -0.67
CA ILE A 288 -23.78 4.37 -1.61
C ILE A 288 -23.84 3.54 -2.90
N SER A 289 -24.30 2.28 -2.84
CA SER A 289 -24.48 1.44 -4.06
C SER A 289 -25.52 1.99 -5.05
N ARG A 290 -26.38 2.91 -4.62
CA ARG A 290 -27.41 3.55 -5.44
C ARG A 290 -27.03 4.93 -5.94
N MET A 291 -25.86 5.44 -5.56
CA MET A 291 -25.39 6.74 -6.00
C MET A 291 -25.18 6.74 -7.52
N LYS A 292 -25.68 7.80 -8.18
CA LYS A 292 -25.55 7.97 -9.63
C LYS A 292 -24.32 8.77 -10.05
N PHE A 293 -23.56 9.28 -9.08
CA PHE A 293 -22.32 10.00 -9.31
C PHE A 293 -21.21 9.43 -8.44
N TYR A 294 -19.97 9.59 -8.87
CA TYR A 294 -18.81 9.18 -8.11
C TYR A 294 -18.06 10.42 -7.62
N PRO A 295 -18.02 10.66 -6.29
CA PRO A 295 -17.20 11.73 -5.74
C PRO A 295 -15.71 11.40 -5.94
N SER A 296 -14.84 12.42 -5.91
CA SER A 296 -13.40 12.21 -6.03
C SER A 296 -12.90 11.24 -4.98
N ILE A 297 -13.36 11.40 -3.75
CA ILE A 297 -13.11 10.50 -2.62
C ILE A 297 -14.44 10.10 -1.99
N LEU A 298 -14.59 8.81 -1.73
CA LEU A 298 -15.64 8.27 -0.89
C LEU A 298 -14.99 7.30 0.09
N ARG A 299 -15.35 7.43 1.38
CA ARG A 299 -14.96 6.47 2.42
C ARG A 299 -16.13 6.24 3.36
N LEU A 300 -16.61 5.01 3.41
CA LEU A 300 -17.62 4.55 4.35
C LEU A 300 -16.95 3.64 5.38
N SER A 301 -16.80 4.11 6.59
CA SER A 301 -16.22 3.35 7.72
C SER A 301 -17.32 2.56 8.44
N ASP A 302 -17.01 1.34 8.87
CA ASP A 302 -17.91 0.55 9.72
C ASP A 302 -18.04 1.18 11.12
N GLU A 303 -18.85 0.57 11.96
CA GLU A 303 -19.15 1.08 13.30
C GLU A 303 -17.90 1.14 14.19
N VAL A 304 -17.00 0.16 14.05
CA VAL A 304 -15.74 0.06 14.83
C VAL A 304 -14.76 1.14 14.41
N GLU A 305 -14.50 1.26 13.10
CA GLU A 305 -13.60 2.29 12.58
C GLU A 305 -14.15 3.69 12.85
N THR A 306 -15.47 3.88 12.75
CA THR A 306 -16.14 5.14 13.06
C THR A 306 -15.92 5.53 14.52
N ALA A 307 -16.10 4.61 15.46
CA ALA A 307 -15.89 4.86 16.88
C ALA A 307 -14.44 5.25 17.18
N ILE A 308 -13.47 4.51 16.62
CA ILE A 308 -12.04 4.78 16.78
C ILE A 308 -11.67 6.15 16.19
N SER A 309 -12.18 6.48 14.99
CA SER A 309 -11.93 7.79 14.36
C SER A 309 -12.49 8.95 15.20
N LEU A 310 -13.69 8.83 15.73
CA LEU A 310 -14.29 9.86 16.58
C LEU A 310 -13.52 10.05 17.89
N ASP A 311 -12.96 8.98 18.45
CA ASP A 311 -12.15 9.02 19.66
C ASP A 311 -10.78 9.67 19.45
N GLY A 312 -10.18 9.50 18.28
CA GLY A 312 -8.85 10.01 17.97
C GLY A 312 -8.81 11.40 17.32
N GLU A 313 -9.88 11.83 16.67
CA GLU A 313 -9.90 13.02 15.82
C GLU A 313 -10.50 14.28 16.46
N PHE A 314 -11.19 14.16 17.59
CA PHE A 314 -11.87 15.31 18.22
C PHE A 314 -11.39 15.61 19.63
N ASP A 315 -11.17 16.91 19.90
CA ASP A 315 -11.00 17.41 21.25
C ASP A 315 -12.25 17.14 22.11
N THR A 316 -12.04 16.91 23.39
CA THR A 316 -13.07 16.44 24.34
C THR A 316 -14.42 17.20 24.31
N PRO A 317 -14.48 18.55 24.16
CA PRO A 317 -15.75 19.27 24.06
C PRO A 317 -16.51 18.97 22.78
N VAL A 318 -15.81 18.92 21.64
CA VAL A 318 -16.38 18.62 20.31
C VAL A 318 -16.88 17.18 20.27
N LYS A 319 -16.14 16.24 20.85
CA LYS A 319 -16.54 14.83 20.97
C LYS A 319 -17.88 14.71 21.73
N LYS A 320 -18.02 15.34 22.91
CA LYS A 320 -19.26 15.29 23.68
C LYS A 320 -20.45 15.85 22.90
N LEU A 321 -20.25 16.93 22.16
CA LEU A 321 -21.29 17.51 21.30
C LEU A 321 -21.72 16.53 20.21
N TYR A 322 -20.74 15.90 19.53
CA TYR A 322 -21.01 14.88 18.51
C TYR A 322 -21.70 13.64 19.09
N GLU A 323 -21.26 13.12 20.21
CA GLU A 323 -21.88 11.98 20.89
C GLU A 323 -23.34 12.28 21.28
N GLY A 324 -23.62 13.49 21.80
CA GLY A 324 -24.97 13.98 22.08
C GLY A 324 -25.83 14.01 20.82
N TYR A 325 -25.31 14.58 19.73
CA TYR A 325 -25.97 14.62 18.43
C TYR A 325 -26.26 13.23 17.87
N LEU A 326 -25.28 12.34 17.88
CA LEU A 326 -25.42 10.95 17.41
C LEU A 326 -26.43 10.16 18.26
N LYS A 327 -26.52 10.42 19.58
CA LYS A 327 -27.51 9.81 20.45
C LYS A 327 -28.92 10.24 20.07
N VAL A 328 -29.13 11.55 19.86
CA VAL A 328 -30.45 12.12 19.50
C VAL A 328 -30.90 11.64 18.11
N THR A 329 -29.99 11.51 17.18
CA THR A 329 -30.27 11.06 15.79
C THR A 329 -30.35 9.55 15.63
N GLY A 330 -30.06 8.78 16.69
CA GLY A 330 -30.05 7.31 16.65
C GLY A 330 -28.87 6.70 15.90
N ALA A 331 -27.78 7.46 15.68
CA ALA A 331 -26.59 7.01 14.94
C ALA A 331 -25.35 6.80 15.85
N ARG A 332 -25.55 6.66 17.17
CA ARG A 332 -24.45 6.56 18.16
C ARG A 332 -23.45 5.44 17.89
N ASN A 333 -23.93 4.31 17.36
CA ASN A 333 -23.11 3.16 16.96
C ASN A 333 -23.19 2.96 15.45
N GLY A 334 -23.25 4.05 14.71
CA GLY A 334 -23.44 4.02 13.27
C GLY A 334 -22.12 4.11 12.52
N SER A 335 -22.26 4.18 11.23
CA SER A 335 -21.18 4.17 10.23
C SER A 335 -21.00 5.58 9.65
N MET A 336 -19.78 6.03 9.50
CA MET A 336 -19.45 7.37 8.99
C MET A 336 -19.07 7.32 7.50
N LEU A 337 -19.70 8.19 6.72
CA LEU A 337 -19.38 8.43 5.31
C LEU A 337 -18.66 9.76 5.14
N ILE A 338 -17.51 9.73 4.51
CA ILE A 338 -16.76 10.91 4.06
C ILE A 338 -16.87 11.02 2.55
N ILE A 339 -17.19 12.22 2.06
CA ILE A 339 -17.24 12.57 0.64
C ILE A 339 -16.39 13.81 0.41
N VAL A 340 -15.49 13.73 -0.58
CA VAL A 340 -14.74 14.89 -1.09
C VAL A 340 -14.92 14.98 -2.60
N ASN A 341 -15.28 16.15 -3.09
CA ASN A 341 -15.39 16.43 -4.52
C ASN A 341 -14.44 17.53 -4.91
N ASN A 342 -13.79 17.36 -6.05
CA ASN A 342 -12.96 18.37 -6.69
C ASN A 342 -13.82 19.23 -7.63
N ASN A 343 -13.65 20.56 -7.56
CA ASN A 343 -14.21 21.59 -8.45
C ASN A 343 -15.74 21.76 -8.42
N VAL A 344 -16.51 20.71 -8.15
CA VAL A 344 -17.98 20.76 -8.09
C VAL A 344 -18.50 20.25 -6.76
N PRO A 345 -19.56 20.84 -6.16
CA PRO A 345 -20.19 20.28 -4.98
C PRO A 345 -20.84 18.94 -5.31
N PRO A 346 -20.98 18.02 -4.33
CA PRO A 346 -21.72 16.78 -4.54
C PRO A 346 -23.18 17.11 -4.90
N PRO A 347 -23.71 16.55 -5.99
CA PRO A 347 -25.04 16.91 -6.53
C PRO A 347 -26.18 16.41 -5.66
N GLU A 348 -25.94 15.36 -4.87
CA GLU A 348 -26.99 14.71 -4.07
C GLU A 348 -26.47 14.35 -2.67
N ILE A 349 -27.35 14.45 -1.67
CA ILE A 349 -27.13 13.88 -0.36
C ILE A 349 -27.63 12.45 -0.39
N PRO A 350 -26.83 11.45 0.05
CA PRO A 350 -27.30 10.08 0.11
C PRO A 350 -28.59 9.98 0.95
N PRO A 351 -29.63 9.28 0.49
CA PRO A 351 -30.86 9.11 1.25
C PRO A 351 -30.57 8.54 2.65
N LYS A 352 -31.37 8.93 3.64
CA LYS A 352 -31.23 8.54 5.06
C LYS A 352 -29.91 8.96 5.74
N ALA A 353 -29.05 9.72 5.05
CA ALA A 353 -27.82 10.23 5.61
C ALA A 353 -28.12 11.33 6.66
N ILE A 354 -27.48 11.23 7.81
CA ILE A 354 -27.52 12.21 8.88
C ILE A 354 -26.29 13.10 8.73
N SER A 355 -26.45 14.39 8.48
CA SER A 355 -25.32 15.28 8.23
C SER A 355 -24.38 15.36 9.42
N ALA A 356 -23.10 15.18 9.19
CA ALA A 356 -22.02 15.39 10.18
C ALA A 356 -21.21 16.67 9.87
N GLY A 357 -21.67 17.48 8.89
CA GLY A 357 -20.97 18.69 8.46
C GLY A 357 -19.73 18.41 7.64
N LYS A 358 -18.78 19.36 7.64
CA LYS A 358 -17.58 19.31 6.81
C LYS A 358 -16.31 18.90 7.58
N SER A 359 -16.35 18.99 8.91
CA SER A 359 -15.17 18.84 9.76
C SER A 359 -14.52 17.46 9.66
N PRO A 360 -15.25 16.32 9.74
CA PRO A 360 -14.62 15.01 9.64
C PRO A 360 -13.89 14.80 8.31
N ALA A 361 -14.50 15.20 7.19
CA ALA A 361 -13.87 15.08 5.89
C ALA A 361 -12.61 15.95 5.74
N LYS A 362 -12.62 17.17 6.30
CA LYS A 362 -11.44 18.05 6.30
C LYS A 362 -10.30 17.48 7.14
N GLN A 363 -10.61 16.98 8.33
CA GLN A 363 -9.61 16.37 9.22
C GLN A 363 -9.04 15.09 8.59
N TRP A 364 -9.90 14.28 7.96
CA TRP A 364 -9.44 13.09 7.26
C TRP A 364 -8.44 13.42 6.14
N ILE A 365 -8.73 14.43 5.31
CA ILE A 365 -7.81 14.88 4.26
C ILE A 365 -6.49 15.40 4.84
N ALA A 366 -6.55 16.17 5.92
CA ALA A 366 -5.36 16.73 6.56
C ALA A 366 -4.42 15.64 7.12
N GLY A 367 -4.98 14.52 7.58
CA GLY A 367 -4.23 13.40 8.18
C GLY A 367 -4.02 12.19 7.26
N ARG A 368 -4.41 12.25 5.97
CA ARG A 368 -4.51 11.03 5.12
C ARG A 368 -3.20 10.27 4.90
N TYR A 369 -2.06 10.95 4.96
CA TYR A 369 -0.73 10.35 4.79
C TYR A 369 -0.03 10.02 6.11
N SER A 370 -0.58 10.49 7.23
CA SER A 370 0.02 10.29 8.56
C SER A 370 -0.46 9.03 9.28
N ARG A 371 -1.55 8.41 8.81
CA ARG A 371 -2.19 7.27 9.48
C ARG A 371 -1.30 6.03 9.59
N PRO A 372 -0.48 5.68 8.58
CA PRO A 372 0.46 4.58 8.74
C PRO A 372 1.40 4.73 9.93
N ALA A 373 1.73 5.96 10.34
CA ALA A 373 2.57 6.22 11.51
C ALA A 373 1.95 5.77 12.85
N LEU A 374 0.61 5.62 12.92
CA LEU A 374 -0.06 5.04 14.09
C LEU A 374 0.38 3.59 14.34
N GLY A 375 0.72 2.86 13.28
CA GLY A 375 1.28 1.52 13.37
C GLY A 375 2.55 1.47 14.24
N ASN A 376 3.40 2.51 14.20
CA ASN A 376 4.62 2.55 15.00
C ASN A 376 4.33 2.52 16.51
N ILE A 377 3.26 3.22 16.94
CA ILE A 377 2.86 3.26 18.36
C ILE A 377 2.38 1.87 18.80
N LEU A 378 1.63 1.18 17.94
CA LEU A 378 1.13 -0.17 18.23
C LEU A 378 2.28 -1.17 18.31
N TRP A 379 3.23 -1.11 17.38
CA TRP A 379 4.43 -1.95 17.38
C TRP A 379 5.30 -1.76 18.64
N LYS A 380 5.50 -0.52 19.07
CA LYS A 380 6.25 -0.20 20.30
C LYS A 380 5.61 -0.82 21.54
N ARG A 381 4.30 -1.02 21.54
CA ARG A 381 3.53 -1.61 22.63
C ARG A 381 3.28 -3.12 22.49
N GLY A 382 4.02 -3.79 21.63
CA GLY A 382 3.92 -5.25 21.43
C GLY A 382 2.67 -5.71 20.69
N MET A 383 1.85 -4.78 20.16
CA MET A 383 0.69 -5.10 19.34
C MET A 383 1.08 -5.23 17.86
N ILE A 384 0.37 -6.05 17.13
CA ILE A 384 0.59 -6.31 15.71
C ILE A 384 -0.55 -5.69 14.91
N PRO A 385 -0.37 -4.48 14.34
CA PRO A 385 -1.31 -3.94 13.35
C PRO A 385 -1.06 -4.60 12.00
N ASP A 386 -2.14 -4.92 11.27
CA ASP A 386 -2.03 -5.40 9.90
C ASP A 386 -3.27 -5.06 9.08
N THR A 387 -3.18 -5.23 7.76
CA THR A 387 -4.25 -4.89 6.83
C THR A 387 -4.39 -5.94 5.75
N LEU A 388 -5.63 -6.19 5.34
CA LEU A 388 -5.98 -6.98 4.16
C LEU A 388 -7.14 -6.31 3.43
N GLU A 389 -7.12 -6.33 2.11
CA GLU A 389 -8.14 -5.68 1.30
C GLU A 389 -8.54 -6.56 0.13
N THR A 390 -9.76 -6.35 -0.33
CA THR A 390 -10.32 -7.07 -1.47
C THR A 390 -11.34 -6.21 -2.20
N SER A 391 -11.81 -6.69 -3.34
CA SER A 391 -12.96 -6.11 -4.03
C SER A 391 -14.01 -7.17 -4.35
N THR A 392 -15.28 -6.73 -4.33
CA THR A 392 -16.42 -7.58 -4.65
C THR A 392 -17.60 -6.73 -5.15
N THR A 393 -18.66 -7.41 -5.60
CA THR A 393 -19.88 -6.75 -6.08
C THR A 393 -20.66 -6.08 -4.95
N TRP A 394 -21.48 -5.06 -5.29
CA TRP A 394 -22.32 -4.35 -4.33
C TRP A 394 -23.22 -5.28 -3.50
N SER A 395 -23.80 -6.31 -4.15
CA SER A 395 -24.68 -7.27 -3.47
C SER A 395 -23.96 -8.16 -2.46
N ASN A 396 -22.64 -8.28 -2.56
CA ASN A 396 -21.85 -9.19 -1.74
C ASN A 396 -21.07 -8.48 -0.63
N LEU A 397 -20.86 -7.17 -0.71
CA LEU A 397 -20.01 -6.41 0.22
C LEU A 397 -20.34 -6.63 1.70
N TYR A 398 -21.63 -6.56 2.06
CA TYR A 398 -22.04 -6.75 3.46
C TYR A 398 -21.87 -8.19 3.93
N ASN A 399 -22.08 -9.17 3.06
CA ASN A 399 -21.85 -10.58 3.38
C ASN A 399 -20.36 -10.84 3.64
N VAL A 400 -19.48 -10.30 2.81
CA VAL A 400 -18.01 -10.38 2.99
C VAL A 400 -17.60 -9.73 4.30
N HIS A 401 -18.10 -8.53 4.60
CA HIS A 401 -17.85 -7.87 5.88
C HIS A 401 -18.18 -8.78 7.07
N LYS A 402 -19.39 -9.34 7.10
CA LYS A 402 -19.81 -10.26 8.17
C LYS A 402 -18.97 -11.54 8.23
N ALA A 403 -18.69 -12.14 7.09
CA ALA A 403 -17.90 -13.36 7.02
C ALA A 403 -16.49 -13.16 7.57
N VAL A 404 -15.86 -12.03 7.22
CA VAL A 404 -14.53 -11.68 7.74
C VAL A 404 -14.56 -11.42 9.24
N GLN A 405 -15.53 -10.64 9.73
CA GLN A 405 -15.66 -10.38 11.16
C GLN A 405 -15.85 -11.68 11.96
N GLN A 406 -16.70 -12.59 11.47
CA GLN A 406 -16.90 -13.87 12.13
C GLN A 406 -15.64 -14.73 12.13
N ARG A 407 -14.98 -14.88 10.97
CA ARG A 407 -13.73 -15.66 10.86
C ARG A 407 -12.60 -15.09 11.72
N PHE A 408 -12.49 -13.76 11.80
CA PHE A 408 -11.55 -13.11 12.67
C PHE A 408 -11.85 -13.42 14.15
N SER A 409 -13.09 -13.27 14.58
CA SER A 409 -13.50 -13.55 15.96
C SER A 409 -13.24 -15.01 16.35
N ASP A 410 -13.66 -15.95 15.51
CA ASP A 410 -13.45 -17.39 15.73
C ASP A 410 -11.95 -17.73 15.83
N GLN A 411 -11.12 -17.10 14.98
CA GLN A 411 -9.67 -17.34 14.99
C GLN A 411 -9.01 -16.74 16.24
N ILE A 412 -9.43 -15.54 16.66
CA ILE A 412 -8.92 -14.90 17.89
C ILE A 412 -9.27 -15.73 19.12
N GLU A 413 -10.49 -16.25 19.21
CA GLU A 413 -10.93 -17.14 20.29
C GLU A 413 -10.13 -18.44 20.30
N LYS A 414 -9.99 -19.10 19.14
CA LYS A 414 -9.20 -20.32 18.97
C LYS A 414 -7.75 -20.17 19.41
N GLU A 415 -7.14 -19.02 19.09
CA GLU A 415 -5.76 -18.70 19.45
C GLU A 415 -5.64 -18.19 20.90
N GLN A 416 -6.73 -18.03 21.64
CA GLN A 416 -6.73 -17.42 22.98
C GLN A 416 -6.03 -16.05 23.00
N ALA A 417 -6.17 -15.31 21.91
CA ALA A 417 -5.53 -14.02 21.68
C ALA A 417 -6.50 -12.87 21.95
N LYS A 418 -6.00 -11.64 21.87
CA LYS A 418 -6.80 -10.43 21.84
C LYS A 418 -6.71 -9.79 20.46
N GLY A 419 -7.79 -9.18 20.01
CA GLY A 419 -7.79 -8.52 18.71
C GLY A 419 -9.01 -7.65 18.48
N ILE A 420 -8.87 -6.72 17.55
CA ILE A 420 -9.92 -5.88 17.02
C ILE A 420 -9.79 -5.83 15.51
N ILE A 421 -10.91 -5.84 14.81
CA ILE A 421 -10.97 -5.66 13.37
C ILE A 421 -11.97 -4.58 13.01
N MET A 422 -11.64 -3.76 12.03
CA MET A 422 -12.47 -2.68 11.50
C MET A 422 -12.34 -2.63 10.00
N SER A 423 -13.31 -2.01 9.32
CA SER A 423 -13.28 -1.94 7.87
C SER A 423 -13.83 -0.62 7.31
N HIS A 424 -13.42 -0.32 6.08
CA HIS A 424 -14.05 0.75 5.31
C HIS A 424 -14.18 0.35 3.84
N ILE A 425 -15.17 0.94 3.18
CA ILE A 425 -15.33 0.90 1.73
C ILE A 425 -14.72 2.16 1.13
N SER A 426 -13.93 1.98 0.09
CA SER A 426 -13.35 3.02 -0.76
C SER A 426 -13.28 2.51 -2.20
N HIS A 427 -12.78 3.32 -3.14
CA HIS A 427 -12.60 2.90 -4.54
C HIS A 427 -13.86 2.23 -5.11
N ILE A 428 -14.89 3.06 -5.34
CA ILE A 428 -16.20 2.57 -5.81
C ILE A 428 -16.25 2.46 -7.33
N TYR A 429 -16.95 1.44 -7.80
CA TYR A 429 -17.19 1.12 -9.21
C TYR A 429 -18.69 0.93 -9.45
N SER A 430 -19.10 0.93 -10.71
CA SER A 430 -20.51 0.61 -11.07
C SER A 430 -20.94 -0.78 -10.61
N SER A 431 -20.01 -1.75 -10.60
CA SER A 431 -20.27 -3.15 -10.26
C SER A 431 -20.04 -3.51 -8.78
N GLY A 432 -19.31 -2.69 -8.02
CA GLY A 432 -18.92 -3.01 -6.66
C GLY A 432 -17.96 -2.00 -6.06
N ALA A 433 -17.21 -2.41 -5.04
CA ALA A 433 -16.23 -1.55 -4.39
C ALA A 433 -15.10 -2.35 -3.74
N CYS A 434 -14.03 -1.65 -3.36
CA CYS A 434 -13.02 -2.18 -2.46
C CYS A 434 -13.53 -2.13 -1.02
N ILE A 435 -13.31 -3.20 -0.28
CA ILE A 435 -13.43 -3.23 1.18
C ILE A 435 -12.06 -3.52 1.79
N TYR A 436 -11.65 -2.66 2.70
CA TYR A 436 -10.35 -2.65 3.35
C TYR A 436 -10.51 -2.99 4.83
N PHE A 437 -9.84 -4.01 5.29
CA PHE A 437 -9.84 -4.42 6.70
C PHE A 437 -8.54 -4.04 7.35
N THR A 438 -8.63 -3.37 8.50
CA THR A 438 -7.51 -3.12 9.40
C THR A 438 -7.76 -3.88 10.69
N PHE A 439 -6.77 -4.61 11.16
CA PHE A 439 -6.87 -5.33 12.42
C PHE A 439 -5.63 -5.12 13.28
N VAL A 440 -5.82 -5.23 14.58
CA VAL A 440 -4.76 -5.20 15.58
C VAL A 440 -4.91 -6.43 16.43
N ILE A 441 -3.86 -7.22 16.56
CA ILE A 441 -3.88 -8.46 17.34
C ILE A 441 -2.74 -8.45 18.36
N TRP A 442 -2.95 -9.18 19.42
CA TRP A 442 -1.95 -9.32 20.46
C TRP A 442 -2.03 -10.68 21.18
N ARG A 443 -0.85 -11.24 21.41
CA ARG A 443 -0.58 -12.37 22.28
C ARG A 443 0.88 -12.31 22.73
N GLU A 444 1.20 -12.81 23.91
CA GLU A 444 2.53 -12.73 24.49
C GLU A 444 3.55 -13.58 23.71
N ASP A 445 3.15 -14.77 23.32
CA ASP A 445 4.00 -15.73 22.62
C ASP A 445 3.50 -16.05 21.20
N GLU A 446 4.26 -16.82 20.44
CA GLU A 446 3.92 -17.32 19.10
C GLU A 446 3.28 -16.29 18.14
N GLN A 447 3.68 -15.04 18.28
CA GLN A 447 3.11 -13.90 17.55
C GLN A 447 3.10 -14.09 16.02
N MET A 448 4.15 -14.74 15.45
CA MET A 448 4.22 -15.01 14.03
C MET A 448 3.13 -15.99 13.59
N ARG A 449 2.94 -17.08 14.33
CA ARG A 449 1.89 -18.06 14.05
C ARG A 449 0.49 -17.42 14.17
N LEU A 450 0.27 -16.59 15.19
CA LEU A 450 -0.97 -15.85 15.35
C LEU A 450 -1.26 -14.98 14.14
N LEU A 451 -0.29 -14.17 13.69
CA LEU A 451 -0.43 -13.29 12.54
C LEU A 451 -0.76 -14.08 11.27
N GLU A 452 -0.01 -15.13 10.99
CA GLU A 452 -0.22 -15.99 9.82
C GLU A 452 -1.60 -16.66 9.82
N ASN A 453 -2.04 -17.19 10.96
CA ASN A 453 -3.34 -17.85 11.09
C ASN A 453 -4.51 -16.87 10.94
N VAL A 454 -4.41 -15.67 11.51
CA VAL A 454 -5.43 -14.62 11.37
C VAL A 454 -5.51 -14.16 9.90
N ARG A 455 -4.38 -13.92 9.24
CA ARG A 455 -4.35 -13.58 7.81
C ARG A 455 -4.99 -14.67 6.95
N ASP A 456 -4.64 -15.94 7.20
CA ASP A 456 -5.20 -17.08 6.46
C ASP A 456 -6.72 -17.18 6.66
N ALA A 457 -7.23 -16.98 7.87
CA ALA A 457 -8.66 -17.00 8.17
C ALA A 457 -9.42 -15.90 7.38
N ILE A 458 -8.89 -14.68 7.34
CA ILE A 458 -9.47 -13.56 6.58
C ILE A 458 -9.41 -13.85 5.07
N MET A 459 -8.26 -14.31 4.55
CA MET A 459 -8.11 -14.62 3.13
C MET A 459 -9.03 -15.74 2.68
N ARG A 460 -9.25 -16.78 3.51
CA ARG A 460 -10.25 -17.81 3.23
C ARG A 460 -11.66 -17.24 3.14
N ALA A 461 -12.02 -16.29 4.02
CA ALA A 461 -13.31 -15.62 3.91
C ALA A 461 -13.45 -14.85 2.59
N PHE A 462 -12.38 -14.21 2.07
CA PHE A 462 -12.40 -13.59 0.75
C PHE A 462 -12.65 -14.59 -0.36
N ILE A 463 -11.86 -15.67 -0.42
CA ILE A 463 -11.93 -16.68 -1.49
C ILE A 463 -13.28 -17.42 -1.49
N GLU A 464 -13.76 -17.86 -0.32
CA GLU A 464 -15.03 -18.58 -0.17
C GLU A 464 -16.23 -17.70 -0.58
N ASN A 465 -16.10 -16.38 -0.51
CA ASN A 465 -17.12 -15.42 -0.94
C ASN A 465 -16.87 -14.85 -2.35
N GLY A 466 -15.97 -15.45 -3.15
CA GLY A 466 -15.75 -15.06 -4.53
C GLY A 466 -15.16 -13.65 -4.71
N CYS A 467 -14.34 -13.22 -3.78
CA CYS A 467 -13.68 -11.91 -3.83
C CYS A 467 -12.32 -11.98 -4.52
N ALA A 468 -11.79 -10.83 -4.92
CA ALA A 468 -10.42 -10.72 -5.40
C ALA A 468 -9.40 -11.07 -4.31
N VAL A 469 -8.25 -11.65 -4.68
CA VAL A 469 -7.15 -11.92 -3.74
C VAL A 469 -6.56 -10.62 -3.17
N SER A 470 -6.43 -9.61 -4.00
CA SER A 470 -6.02 -8.26 -3.65
C SER A 470 -6.65 -7.27 -4.63
N HIS A 471 -7.00 -6.08 -4.16
CA HIS A 471 -7.50 -5.00 -5.00
C HIS A 471 -6.37 -4.07 -5.46
N HIS A 472 -5.39 -3.74 -4.58
CA HIS A 472 -4.38 -2.72 -4.89
C HIS A 472 -3.01 -2.88 -4.22
N HIS A 473 -2.82 -3.83 -3.30
CA HIS A 473 -1.50 -4.04 -2.68
C HIS A 473 -0.59 -4.97 -3.48
N GLY A 474 -1.14 -5.65 -4.50
CA GLY A 474 -0.49 -6.76 -5.18
C GLY A 474 -0.51 -8.04 -4.35
N PRO A 475 -0.24 -9.20 -4.96
CA PRO A 475 -0.22 -10.47 -4.23
C PRO A 475 1.05 -10.62 -3.37
N GLY A 476 2.18 -10.05 -3.79
CA GLY A 476 3.46 -10.31 -3.17
C GLY A 476 3.73 -11.79 -2.98
N ARG A 477 4.61 -12.13 -2.07
CA ARG A 477 4.86 -13.52 -1.69
C ARG A 477 3.77 -14.11 -0.79
N TYR A 478 3.12 -13.27 0.02
CA TYR A 478 2.22 -13.76 1.06
C TYR A 478 0.82 -14.08 0.56
N LEU A 479 0.37 -13.46 -0.52
CA LEU A 479 -0.96 -13.69 -1.09
C LEU A 479 -0.94 -14.51 -2.37
N ASP A 480 0.20 -14.70 -3.03
CA ASP A 480 0.33 -15.43 -4.29
C ASP A 480 -0.28 -16.85 -4.22
N LYS A 481 -0.14 -17.53 -3.08
CA LYS A 481 -0.69 -18.88 -2.83
C LYS A 481 -2.23 -18.96 -2.98
N TYR A 482 -2.96 -17.84 -2.89
CA TYR A 482 -4.42 -17.79 -3.04
C TYR A 482 -4.87 -17.52 -4.47
N ILE A 483 -3.95 -17.17 -5.38
CA ILE A 483 -4.23 -17.04 -6.81
C ILE A 483 -4.42 -18.43 -7.42
N ASP A 484 -5.41 -18.55 -8.33
CA ASP A 484 -5.62 -19.79 -9.10
C ASP A 484 -4.29 -20.27 -9.72
N GLU A 485 -4.00 -21.58 -9.58
CA GLU A 485 -2.73 -22.15 -9.99
C GLU A 485 -2.48 -22.02 -11.50
N LYS A 486 -3.52 -22.12 -12.32
CA LYS A 486 -3.40 -21.96 -13.78
C LYS A 486 -3.05 -20.51 -14.14
N ILE A 487 -3.68 -19.54 -13.48
CA ILE A 487 -3.38 -18.12 -13.68
C ILE A 487 -1.94 -17.83 -13.24
N ARG A 488 -1.53 -18.33 -12.08
CA ARG A 488 -0.15 -18.19 -11.58
C ARG A 488 0.86 -18.81 -12.54
N SER A 489 0.58 -20.00 -13.10
CA SER A 489 1.43 -20.63 -14.10
C SER A 489 1.55 -19.82 -15.41
N ILE A 490 0.46 -19.17 -15.84
CA ILE A 490 0.47 -18.31 -17.03
C ILE A 490 1.36 -17.08 -16.77
N ARG A 491 1.20 -16.44 -15.60
CA ARG A 491 2.01 -15.25 -15.20
C ARG A 491 3.51 -15.58 -15.20
N LYS A 492 3.91 -16.72 -14.66
CA LYS A 492 5.32 -17.15 -14.62
C LYS A 492 5.97 -17.25 -16.01
N ARG A 493 5.20 -17.52 -17.05
CA ARG A 493 5.74 -17.62 -18.43
C ARG A 493 6.17 -16.27 -19.03
N ILE A 494 5.72 -15.17 -18.48
CA ILE A 494 6.08 -13.82 -18.93
C ILE A 494 7.16 -13.19 -18.03
N TYR A 495 7.61 -13.88 -16.98
CA TYR A 495 8.65 -13.37 -16.10
C TYR A 495 10.01 -13.40 -16.77
N ASP A 496 10.76 -12.34 -16.55
CA ASP A 496 12.12 -12.23 -17.04
C ASP A 496 13.08 -13.06 -16.16
N PRO A 497 13.95 -13.91 -16.74
CA PRO A 497 14.80 -14.82 -15.97
C PRO A 497 15.84 -14.11 -15.08
N LEU A 498 16.16 -12.83 -15.34
CA LEU A 498 17.04 -12.05 -14.47
C LEU A 498 16.27 -11.40 -13.31
N PHE A 499 14.96 -11.24 -13.43
CA PHE A 499 14.09 -10.55 -12.47
C PHE A 499 13.17 -11.49 -11.68
N SER A 500 13.21 -12.77 -11.96
CA SER A 500 12.41 -13.77 -11.26
C SER A 500 13.26 -14.94 -10.74
N GLU A 501 12.65 -15.73 -9.86
CA GLU A 501 13.25 -16.95 -9.30
C GLU A 501 13.11 -18.15 -10.23
N ASP A 502 12.12 -18.09 -11.11
CA ASP A 502 11.73 -19.18 -12.02
C ASP A 502 12.54 -19.24 -13.31
#